data_762eeb4f23c3579cc49231d16622a15b
#
_entry.id   762eeb4f23c3579cc49231d16622a15b
#
_cell.length_a   1.000
_cell.length_b   1.000
_cell.length_c   1.000
_cell.angle_alpha   90.00
_cell.angle_beta   90.00
_cell.angle_gamma   90.00
#
_symmetry.space_group_name_H-M   'P 1'
#
loop_
_entity.id
_entity.type
_entity.pdbx_description
1 polymer ?
#
loop_
_entity_poly.entity_id
_entity_poly.type
_entity_poly.pdbx_seq_one_letter_code
_entity_poly.pdbx_strand_id
1 'polypeptide(L)'
;MKKGLYIGIMVCLGCGAAMAVKMGKADGQSEQAFSKKITKTVECKYLLYLPADYEKDARKKWPLMMFLHGKSQWGNNLELVKKHGPPKMIAEGKSFDFIIVSPQCPNDIFWPEQTDVLINLLDEIEKKYRVDTDRVYLTGLSMGGFGTWTLAEKYPQRFAAIAPICGGSEQYLAYRLKNVPVWAFHGARDRLVPVQRSQEMVDEVKAAGGDAKLKIYPNAEHDSWTATYDNPQLYEWFLSHRISDRKK
;
A
#
# COMPACT_ATOMS: atom_id res chain seq x y z
N MET A 1 -0.53 -57.10 32.79
CA MET A 1 0.47 -56.69 31.79
C MET A 1 0.62 -55.18 31.89
N LYS A 2 1.75 -54.73 32.47
CA LYS A 2 2.06 -53.31 32.67
C LYS A 2 2.67 -52.79 31.36
N LYS A 3 2.05 -51.81 30.69
CA LYS A 3 2.63 -51.10 29.55
C LYS A 3 3.53 -49.99 30.08
N GLY A 4 4.83 -50.12 29.84
CA GLY A 4 5.81 -49.15 30.24
C GLY A 4 5.73 -47.86 29.41
N LEU A 5 5.78 -46.75 30.13
CA LEU A 5 5.88 -45.40 29.58
C LEU A 5 7.34 -45.10 29.28
N TYR A 6 7.75 -45.02 28.02
CA TYR A 6 9.08 -44.53 27.64
C TYR A 6 9.07 -43.00 27.56
N ILE A 7 9.80 -42.38 28.49
CA ILE A 7 10.08 -40.93 28.44
C ILE A 7 11.44 -40.76 27.74
N GLY A 8 11.41 -40.31 26.52
CA GLY A 8 12.60 -39.90 25.77
C GLY A 8 12.94 -38.45 26.10
N ILE A 9 14.04 -38.24 26.83
CA ILE A 9 14.59 -36.89 27.08
C ILE A 9 15.61 -36.62 25.99
N MET A 10 15.29 -35.66 25.12
CA MET A 10 16.22 -35.11 24.14
C MET A 10 16.81 -33.80 24.72
N VAL A 11 18.08 -33.86 25.13
CA VAL A 11 18.81 -32.68 25.62
C VAL A 11 19.43 -31.96 24.45
N CYS A 12 18.89 -30.81 24.09
CA CYS A 12 19.55 -29.82 23.24
C CYS A 12 20.30 -28.81 24.12
N LEU A 13 21.63 -28.85 24.10
CA LEU A 13 22.52 -27.85 24.71
C LEU A 13 22.47 -26.56 23.86
N GLY A 14 21.81 -25.51 24.39
CA GLY A 14 21.76 -24.15 23.80
C GLY A 14 20.59 -23.35 24.35
N CYS A 15 20.82 -22.52 25.35
CA CYS A 15 19.97 -21.56 26.04
C CYS A 15 18.48 -21.47 25.55
N GLY A 16 17.59 -22.12 26.28
CA GLY A 16 16.15 -21.99 26.08
C GLY A 16 15.41 -23.07 26.89
N ALA A 17 14.44 -22.67 27.67
CA ALA A 17 13.65 -23.56 28.52
C ALA A 17 13.18 -24.81 27.77
N ALA A 18 13.46 -25.99 28.31
CA ALA A 18 13.00 -27.27 27.79
C ALA A 18 11.45 -27.31 27.87
N MET A 19 10.77 -27.25 26.75
CA MET A 19 9.35 -27.57 26.70
C MET A 19 9.16 -29.08 26.74
N ALA A 20 8.48 -29.58 27.78
CA ALA A 20 8.07 -30.97 27.85
C ALA A 20 7.03 -31.25 26.73
N VAL A 21 7.39 -32.14 25.81
CA VAL A 21 6.45 -32.59 24.75
C VAL A 21 5.45 -33.55 25.41
N LYS A 22 4.19 -33.13 25.50
CA LYS A 22 3.10 -34.01 25.89
C LYS A 22 2.78 -34.93 24.70
N MET A 23 3.17 -36.19 24.78
CA MET A 23 2.75 -37.18 23.76
C MET A 23 1.24 -37.38 23.80
N GLY A 24 0.57 -37.05 22.72
CA GLY A 24 -0.85 -37.25 22.54
C GLY A 24 -1.21 -38.74 22.40
N LYS A 25 -2.52 -39.05 22.51
CA LYS A 25 -3.08 -40.40 22.35
C LYS A 25 -2.87 -40.90 20.90
N ALA A 26 -2.90 -42.17 20.77
CA ALA A 26 -2.75 -43.17 19.69
C ALA A 26 -3.07 -42.78 18.19
N ASP A 27 -3.34 -41.54 17.84
CA ASP A 27 -3.53 -41.07 16.44
C ASP A 27 -2.25 -40.53 15.77
N GLY A 28 -1.13 -40.50 16.52
CA GLY A 28 0.17 -40.03 16.00
C GLY A 28 0.31 -38.50 15.87
N GLN A 29 -0.71 -37.72 16.25
CA GLN A 29 -0.67 -36.26 16.22
C GLN A 29 -0.52 -35.69 17.64
N SER A 30 0.21 -34.57 17.75
CA SER A 30 0.34 -33.82 19.00
C SER A 30 0.24 -32.32 18.74
N GLU A 31 -0.41 -31.62 19.65
CA GLU A 31 -0.45 -30.15 19.61
C GLU A 31 0.96 -29.60 19.87
N GLN A 32 1.42 -28.74 18.97
CA GLN A 32 2.69 -28.06 19.06
C GLN A 32 2.48 -26.56 18.92
N ALA A 33 3.33 -25.77 19.56
CA ALA A 33 3.35 -24.32 19.42
C ALA A 33 4.75 -23.85 18.99
N PHE A 34 4.81 -22.89 18.09
CA PHE A 34 6.03 -22.23 17.67
C PHE A 34 5.92 -20.73 17.89
N SER A 35 6.95 -20.13 18.47
CA SER A 35 7.09 -18.67 18.61
C SER A 35 8.54 -18.28 18.37
N LYS A 36 8.75 -17.28 17.53
CA LYS A 36 10.06 -16.69 17.25
C LYS A 36 9.93 -15.19 17.06
N LYS A 37 10.72 -14.42 17.82
CA LYS A 37 10.87 -12.97 17.56
C LYS A 37 11.77 -12.77 16.34
N ILE A 38 11.31 -11.99 15.37
CA ILE A 38 12.08 -11.58 14.19
C ILE A 38 12.25 -10.07 14.23
N THR A 39 13.49 -9.60 14.04
CA THR A 39 13.80 -8.17 13.85
C THR A 39 14.18 -7.95 12.39
N LYS A 40 13.55 -6.98 11.73
CA LYS A 40 13.79 -6.62 10.33
C LYS A 40 14.12 -5.13 10.24
N THR A 41 15.21 -4.79 9.56
CA THR A 41 15.47 -3.42 9.12
C THR A 41 14.67 -3.16 7.85
N VAL A 42 13.99 -2.03 7.78
CA VAL A 42 13.28 -1.56 6.57
C VAL A 42 13.91 -0.28 6.08
N GLU A 43 14.17 -0.20 4.78
CA GLU A 43 14.81 0.96 4.16
C GLU A 43 14.31 1.14 2.73
N CYS A 44 14.25 2.38 2.25
CA CYS A 44 14.05 2.72 0.86
C CYS A 44 14.59 4.11 0.56
N LYS A 45 14.92 4.36 -0.69
CA LYS A 45 15.12 5.72 -1.20
C LYS A 45 13.79 6.29 -1.66
N TYR A 46 13.61 7.60 -1.52
CA TYR A 46 12.38 8.26 -1.96
C TYR A 46 12.63 9.70 -2.40
N LEU A 47 11.78 10.20 -3.29
CA LEU A 47 11.66 11.63 -3.58
C LEU A 47 10.66 12.25 -2.61
N LEU A 48 10.97 13.44 -2.13
CA LEU A 48 10.08 14.26 -1.33
C LEU A 48 9.85 15.60 -2.01
N TYR A 49 8.59 15.98 -2.14
CA TYR A 49 8.17 17.31 -2.56
C TYR A 49 7.43 18.00 -1.41
N LEU A 50 7.77 19.24 -1.16
CA LEU A 50 7.06 20.12 -0.24
C LEU A 50 6.36 21.23 -1.03
N PRO A 51 5.12 21.62 -0.68
CA PRO A 51 4.44 22.74 -1.34
C PRO A 51 5.25 24.03 -1.32
N ALA A 52 5.13 24.87 -2.34
CA ALA A 52 5.86 26.13 -2.45
C ALA A 52 5.70 27.04 -1.21
N ASP A 53 4.51 26.96 -0.58
CA ASP A 53 4.17 27.75 0.60
C ASP A 53 4.41 27.01 1.92
N TYR A 54 5.13 25.88 1.89
CA TYR A 54 5.34 25.05 3.08
C TYR A 54 5.93 25.83 4.26
N GLU A 55 6.90 26.71 4.03
CA GLU A 55 7.55 27.48 5.10
C GLU A 55 6.84 28.80 5.46
N LYS A 56 5.81 29.22 4.71
CA LYS A 56 5.11 30.50 4.98
C LYS A 56 4.31 30.50 6.28
N ASP A 57 3.77 29.35 6.70
CA ASP A 57 3.06 29.20 7.98
C ASP A 57 3.50 27.91 8.69
N ALA A 58 4.27 28.04 9.73
CA ALA A 58 4.79 26.94 10.52
C ALA A 58 3.69 26.12 11.25
N ARG A 59 2.48 26.67 11.38
CA ARG A 59 1.33 25.99 12.03
C ARG A 59 0.47 25.22 11.04
N LYS A 60 0.56 25.54 9.74
CA LYS A 60 -0.23 24.88 8.70
C LYS A 60 0.21 23.43 8.55
N LYS A 61 -0.74 22.51 8.63
CA LYS A 61 -0.59 21.11 8.27
C LYS A 61 -1.05 20.90 6.83
N TRP A 62 -0.34 20.03 6.12
CA TRP A 62 -0.53 19.81 4.69
C TRP A 62 -1.04 18.40 4.42
N PRO A 63 -1.94 18.23 3.45
CA PRO A 63 -2.30 16.88 2.99
C PRO A 63 -1.07 16.17 2.42
N LEU A 64 -1.02 14.86 2.59
CA LEU A 64 0.06 14.02 2.09
C LEU A 64 -0.45 13.07 1.00
N MET A 65 0.31 12.96 -0.08
CA MET A 65 0.09 11.98 -1.14
C MET A 65 1.30 11.04 -1.23
N MET A 66 1.10 9.74 -1.03
CA MET A 66 2.09 8.73 -1.36
C MET A 66 1.84 8.22 -2.78
N PHE A 67 2.88 8.28 -3.62
CA PHE A 67 2.84 7.83 -5.01
C PHE A 67 3.72 6.60 -5.21
N LEU A 68 3.15 5.53 -5.76
CA LEU A 68 3.84 4.28 -6.08
C LEU A 68 4.02 4.13 -7.60
N HIS A 69 5.26 4.06 -8.04
CA HIS A 69 5.62 3.95 -9.46
C HIS A 69 5.36 2.55 -10.04
N GLY A 70 5.39 2.43 -11.36
CA GLY A 70 5.30 1.16 -12.09
C GLY A 70 6.63 0.39 -12.15
N LYS A 71 6.58 -0.82 -12.70
CA LYS A 71 7.72 -1.74 -12.76
C LYS A 71 8.96 -1.15 -13.46
N SER A 72 8.77 -0.34 -14.50
CA SER A 72 9.90 0.24 -15.26
C SER A 72 10.72 1.29 -14.49
N GLN A 73 10.31 1.67 -13.29
CA GLN A 73 11.03 2.60 -12.41
C GLN A 73 11.73 1.91 -11.23
N TRP A 74 11.78 0.58 -11.23
CA TRP A 74 12.54 -0.21 -10.26
C TRP A 74 14.00 0.24 -10.13
N GLY A 75 14.62 -0.05 -9.00
CA GLY A 75 16.05 0.07 -8.81
C GLY A 75 16.48 0.94 -7.65
N ASN A 76 17.59 1.62 -7.82
CA ASN A 76 18.20 2.51 -6.83
C ASN A 76 18.55 3.90 -7.39
N ASN A 77 18.05 4.24 -8.58
CA ASN A 77 18.21 5.53 -9.23
C ASN A 77 16.87 6.28 -9.22
N LEU A 78 16.75 7.26 -8.31
CA LEU A 78 15.53 8.05 -8.11
C LEU A 78 15.10 8.87 -9.34
N GLU A 79 16.01 9.14 -10.30
CA GLU A 79 15.63 9.82 -11.55
C GLU A 79 14.61 9.00 -12.36
N LEU A 80 14.62 7.67 -12.21
CA LEU A 80 13.63 6.82 -12.87
C LEU A 80 12.20 7.08 -12.33
N VAL A 81 12.07 7.43 -11.06
CA VAL A 81 10.76 7.72 -10.43
C VAL A 81 10.09 8.94 -11.05
N LYS A 82 10.89 9.87 -11.62
CA LYS A 82 10.39 11.08 -12.29
C LYS A 82 9.84 10.84 -13.71
N LYS A 83 9.77 9.60 -14.19
CA LYS A 83 9.30 9.30 -15.55
C LYS A 83 7.77 9.42 -15.71
N HIS A 84 7.00 9.24 -14.63
CA HIS A 84 5.55 9.23 -14.68
C HIS A 84 4.92 9.86 -13.42
N GLY A 85 3.63 10.22 -13.54
CA GLY A 85 2.81 10.68 -12.42
C GLY A 85 3.28 11.97 -11.76
N PRO A 86 2.90 12.22 -10.51
CA PRO A 86 3.23 13.45 -9.81
C PRO A 86 4.72 13.82 -9.81
N PRO A 87 5.70 12.88 -9.64
CA PRO A 87 7.12 13.23 -9.70
C PRO A 87 7.57 13.78 -11.07
N LYS A 88 7.01 13.25 -12.18
CA LYS A 88 7.25 13.80 -13.52
C LYS A 88 6.73 15.22 -13.62
N MET A 89 5.49 15.44 -13.22
CA MET A 89 4.83 16.75 -13.30
C MET A 89 5.57 17.80 -12.47
N ILE A 90 6.09 17.43 -11.28
CA ILE A 90 6.92 18.30 -10.45
C ILE A 90 8.23 18.64 -11.17
N ALA A 91 8.90 17.67 -11.77
CA ALA A 91 10.12 17.89 -12.54
C ALA A 91 9.89 18.80 -13.77
N GLU A 92 8.67 18.82 -14.31
CA GLU A 92 8.22 19.70 -15.39
C GLU A 92 7.68 21.07 -14.89
N GLY A 93 7.80 21.35 -13.57
CA GLY A 93 7.46 22.65 -12.98
C GLY A 93 6.04 22.78 -12.41
N LYS A 94 5.25 21.71 -12.37
CA LYS A 94 3.91 21.75 -11.75
C LYS A 94 4.03 21.81 -10.23
N SER A 95 3.25 22.69 -9.61
CA SER A 95 3.11 22.81 -8.16
C SER A 95 1.87 22.05 -7.66
N PHE A 96 1.98 21.53 -6.44
CA PHE A 96 0.91 20.84 -5.74
C PHE A 96 0.74 21.36 -4.31
N ASP A 97 -0.49 21.39 -3.83
CA ASP A 97 -0.82 21.71 -2.42
C ASP A 97 -0.78 20.47 -1.51
N PHE A 98 0.15 19.54 -1.80
CA PHE A 98 0.39 18.31 -1.08
C PHE A 98 1.86 18.17 -0.72
N ILE A 99 2.17 17.60 0.44
CA ILE A 99 3.45 16.91 0.61
C ILE A 99 3.35 15.64 -0.25
N ILE A 100 4.33 15.41 -1.13
CA ILE A 100 4.32 14.21 -1.97
C ILE A 100 5.55 13.36 -1.66
N VAL A 101 5.34 12.11 -1.29
CA VAL A 101 6.38 11.13 -1.06
C VAL A 101 6.30 10.02 -2.12
N SER A 102 7.43 9.80 -2.81
CA SER A 102 7.50 8.86 -3.92
C SER A 102 8.69 7.92 -3.70
N PRO A 103 8.48 6.80 -2.96
CA PRO A 103 9.53 5.82 -2.74
C PRO A 103 9.92 5.10 -4.02
N GLN A 104 11.12 4.52 -4.05
CA GLN A 104 11.56 3.63 -5.11
C GLN A 104 11.61 2.19 -4.62
N CYS A 105 10.92 1.31 -5.35
CA CYS A 105 10.93 -0.13 -5.14
C CYS A 105 12.24 -0.72 -5.66
N PRO A 106 12.95 -1.57 -4.89
CA PRO A 106 14.12 -2.28 -5.38
C PRO A 106 13.83 -3.17 -6.59
N ASN A 107 14.88 -3.54 -7.34
CA ASN A 107 14.73 -4.53 -8.42
C ASN A 107 14.17 -5.85 -7.88
N ASP A 108 13.41 -6.54 -8.73
CA ASP A 108 12.89 -7.89 -8.52
C ASP A 108 11.99 -8.07 -7.28
N ILE A 109 11.50 -6.94 -6.72
CA ILE A 109 10.54 -6.92 -5.62
C ILE A 109 9.29 -6.14 -6.07
N PHE A 110 8.10 -6.57 -5.66
CA PHE A 110 6.85 -5.88 -5.96
C PHE A 110 6.33 -5.09 -4.75
N TRP A 111 5.59 -4.00 -5.01
CA TRP A 111 5.02 -3.19 -3.95
C TRP A 111 4.20 -3.95 -2.91
N PRO A 112 3.40 -4.98 -3.26
CA PRO A 112 2.70 -5.81 -2.27
C PRO A 112 3.63 -6.43 -1.21
N GLU A 113 4.88 -6.72 -1.56
CA GLU A 113 5.89 -7.26 -0.65
C GLU A 113 6.55 -6.18 0.23
N GLN A 114 6.37 -4.90 -0.12
CA GLN A 114 7.00 -3.74 0.54
C GLN A 114 6.05 -3.00 1.50
N THR A 115 4.91 -3.57 1.86
CA THR A 115 3.92 -2.89 2.72
C THR A 115 4.51 -2.44 4.06
N ASP A 116 5.44 -3.20 4.64
CA ASP A 116 6.10 -2.83 5.89
C ASP A 116 7.06 -1.65 5.69
N VAL A 117 7.76 -1.59 4.55
CA VAL A 117 8.62 -0.45 4.20
C VAL A 117 7.78 0.80 4.02
N LEU A 118 6.67 0.69 3.27
CA LEU A 118 5.80 1.83 2.94
C LEU A 118 5.12 2.41 4.17
N ILE A 119 4.61 1.56 5.09
CA ILE A 119 3.93 2.06 6.28
C ILE A 119 4.92 2.72 7.26
N ASN A 120 6.12 2.17 7.42
CA ASN A 120 7.14 2.78 8.26
C ASN A 120 7.69 4.07 7.65
N LEU A 121 7.81 4.17 6.31
CA LEU A 121 8.13 5.42 5.64
C LEU A 121 7.04 6.48 5.90
N LEU A 122 5.77 6.09 5.81
CA LEU A 122 4.65 7.00 6.10
C LEU A 122 4.74 7.55 7.54
N ASP A 123 5.01 6.67 8.53
CA ASP A 123 5.19 7.06 9.93
C ASP A 123 6.34 8.06 10.11
N GLU A 124 7.46 7.85 9.42
CA GLU A 124 8.61 8.77 9.47
C GLU A 124 8.32 10.13 8.81
N ILE A 125 7.56 10.15 7.72
CA ILE A 125 7.15 11.40 7.06
C ILE A 125 6.18 12.19 7.95
N GLU A 126 5.19 11.53 8.53
CA GLU A 126 4.23 12.14 9.46
C GLU A 126 4.91 12.73 10.71
N LYS A 127 5.98 12.08 11.18
CA LYS A 127 6.77 12.55 12.32
C LYS A 127 7.67 13.73 11.99
N LYS A 128 8.24 13.76 10.76
CA LYS A 128 9.26 14.76 10.38
C LYS A 128 8.66 16.02 9.76
N TYR A 129 7.50 15.92 9.15
CA TYR A 129 6.88 17.01 8.39
C TYR A 129 5.51 17.37 8.93
N ARG A 130 5.04 18.58 8.62
CA ARG A 130 3.72 19.09 9.05
C ARG A 130 2.58 18.45 8.24
N VAL A 131 2.43 17.13 8.38
CA VAL A 131 1.37 16.36 7.72
C VAL A 131 0.05 16.56 8.46
N ASP A 132 -1.03 16.78 7.71
CA ASP A 132 -2.40 16.59 8.18
C ASP A 132 -2.74 15.09 8.07
N THR A 133 -2.62 14.38 9.17
CA THR A 133 -2.84 12.93 9.23
C THR A 133 -4.30 12.52 8.97
N ASP A 134 -5.22 13.48 8.93
CA ASP A 134 -6.60 13.28 8.51
C ASP A 134 -6.76 13.30 6.96
N ARG A 135 -5.74 13.75 6.24
CA ARG A 135 -5.71 13.89 4.78
C ARG A 135 -4.48 13.22 4.16
N VAL A 136 -4.39 11.91 4.34
CA VAL A 136 -3.34 11.08 3.74
C VAL A 136 -3.94 10.27 2.59
N TYR A 137 -3.36 10.39 1.41
CA TYR A 137 -3.84 9.77 0.19
C TYR A 137 -2.80 8.84 -0.40
N LEU A 138 -3.26 7.81 -1.11
CA LEU A 138 -2.40 6.83 -1.75
C LEU A 138 -2.80 6.65 -3.21
N THR A 139 -1.82 6.68 -4.10
CA THR A 139 -2.01 6.44 -5.53
C THR A 139 -0.81 5.74 -6.13
N GLY A 140 -0.99 5.08 -7.26
CA GLY A 140 0.09 4.43 -7.98
C GLY A 140 -0.40 3.83 -9.28
N LEU A 141 0.53 3.56 -10.18
CA LEU A 141 0.26 3.06 -11.53
C LEU A 141 0.82 1.66 -11.75
N SER A 142 0.11 0.80 -12.47
CA SER A 142 0.55 -0.56 -12.83
C SER A 142 0.99 -1.34 -11.58
N MET A 143 2.24 -1.74 -11.45
CA MET A 143 2.79 -2.33 -10.22
C MET A 143 2.46 -1.47 -8.98
N GLY A 144 2.52 -0.14 -9.09
CA GLY A 144 2.11 0.79 -8.03
C GLY A 144 0.60 0.81 -7.80
N GLY A 145 -0.21 0.52 -8.81
CA GLY A 145 -1.65 0.30 -8.68
C GLY A 145 -1.97 -0.92 -7.82
N PHE A 146 -1.24 -2.03 -8.02
CA PHE A 146 -1.30 -3.21 -7.14
C PHE A 146 -0.87 -2.87 -5.72
N GLY A 147 0.25 -2.14 -5.57
CA GLY A 147 0.72 -1.68 -4.26
C GLY A 147 -0.28 -0.77 -3.55
N THR A 148 -1.00 0.07 -4.30
CA THR A 148 -2.04 0.97 -3.76
C THR A 148 -3.19 0.16 -3.15
N TRP A 149 -3.73 -0.82 -3.87
CA TRP A 149 -4.75 -1.70 -3.34
C TRP A 149 -4.27 -2.45 -2.10
N THR A 150 -3.15 -3.18 -2.22
CA THR A 150 -2.63 -4.05 -1.14
C THR A 150 -2.27 -3.27 0.13
N LEU A 151 -1.62 -2.09 -0.01
CA LEU A 151 -1.25 -1.29 1.16
C LEU A 151 -2.50 -0.75 1.88
N ALA A 152 -3.50 -0.29 1.11
CA ALA A 152 -4.74 0.20 1.69
C ALA A 152 -5.58 -0.92 2.34
N GLU A 153 -5.63 -2.12 1.76
CA GLU A 153 -6.28 -3.29 2.38
C GLU A 153 -5.62 -3.69 3.70
N LYS A 154 -4.30 -3.56 3.78
CA LYS A 154 -3.56 -3.90 5.01
C LYS A 154 -3.69 -2.83 6.09
N TYR A 155 -3.77 -1.55 5.71
CA TYR A 155 -3.80 -0.39 6.60
C TYR A 155 -4.92 0.61 6.23
N PRO A 156 -6.19 0.18 6.14
CA PRO A 156 -7.27 1.02 5.64
C PRO A 156 -7.49 2.29 6.49
N GLN A 157 -7.16 2.24 7.78
CA GLN A 157 -7.30 3.37 8.69
C GLN A 157 -6.33 4.53 8.41
N ARG A 158 -5.30 4.32 7.59
CA ARG A 158 -4.26 5.30 7.32
C ARG A 158 -4.57 6.26 6.17
N PHE A 159 -5.53 5.92 5.30
CA PHE A 159 -5.74 6.65 4.04
C PHE A 159 -7.13 7.28 3.97
N ALA A 160 -7.21 8.59 3.77
CA ALA A 160 -8.46 9.33 3.56
C ALA A 160 -9.17 8.90 2.26
N ALA A 161 -8.41 8.63 1.21
CA ALA A 161 -8.88 8.06 -0.06
C ALA A 161 -7.72 7.43 -0.83
N ILE A 162 -8.03 6.54 -1.79
CA ILE A 162 -7.03 5.92 -2.65
C ILE A 162 -7.41 6.00 -4.14
N ALA A 163 -6.39 6.15 -5.00
CA ALA A 163 -6.59 6.15 -6.46
C ALA A 163 -5.61 5.15 -7.13
N PRO A 164 -5.95 3.86 -7.19
CA PRO A 164 -5.18 2.86 -7.93
C PRO A 164 -5.40 2.96 -9.42
N ILE A 165 -4.32 2.91 -10.22
CA ILE A 165 -4.38 3.03 -11.68
C ILE A 165 -3.83 1.75 -12.31
N CYS A 166 -4.59 1.15 -13.25
CA CYS A 166 -4.29 -0.10 -13.99
C CYS A 166 -3.67 -1.20 -13.10
N GLY A 167 -4.32 -1.49 -11.98
CA GLY A 167 -3.88 -2.50 -11.01
C GLY A 167 -5.04 -3.33 -10.46
N GLY A 168 -4.74 -4.15 -9.47
CA GLY A 168 -5.71 -4.97 -8.75
C GLY A 168 -5.10 -5.51 -7.46
N SER A 169 -5.85 -6.32 -6.72
CA SER A 169 -5.37 -7.04 -5.54
C SER A 169 -6.15 -8.35 -5.36
N GLU A 170 -6.10 -8.91 -4.18
CA GLU A 170 -6.88 -10.08 -3.80
C GLU A 170 -8.32 -9.68 -3.45
N GLN A 171 -9.27 -10.02 -4.29
CA GLN A 171 -10.68 -9.61 -4.20
C GLN A 171 -11.31 -9.88 -2.84
N TYR A 172 -11.00 -11.02 -2.24
CA TYR A 172 -11.54 -11.41 -0.93
C TYR A 172 -11.08 -10.51 0.23
N LEU A 173 -10.11 -9.61 0.01
CA LEU A 173 -9.69 -8.61 0.99
C LEU A 173 -10.34 -7.23 0.78
N ALA A 174 -11.03 -7.03 -0.34
CA ALA A 174 -11.62 -5.74 -0.71
C ALA A 174 -12.62 -5.20 0.32
N TYR A 175 -13.30 -6.08 1.08
CA TYR A 175 -14.21 -5.70 2.17
C TYR A 175 -13.55 -4.79 3.23
N ARG A 176 -12.22 -4.87 3.37
CA ARG A 176 -11.45 -4.02 4.29
C ARG A 176 -11.50 -2.55 3.91
N LEU A 177 -11.77 -2.27 2.64
CA LEU A 177 -11.86 -0.91 2.10
C LEU A 177 -13.26 -0.30 2.16
N LYS A 178 -14.24 -0.95 2.79
CA LYS A 178 -15.62 -0.45 2.88
C LYS A 178 -15.75 0.99 3.39
N ASN A 179 -14.81 1.44 4.21
CA ASN A 179 -14.77 2.81 4.76
C ASN A 179 -13.70 3.70 4.08
N VAL A 180 -13.04 3.24 3.02
CA VAL A 180 -12.02 4.00 2.29
C VAL A 180 -12.58 4.37 0.92
N PRO A 181 -12.83 5.65 0.61
CA PRO A 181 -13.19 6.07 -0.73
C PRO A 181 -12.16 5.64 -1.77
N VAL A 182 -12.64 5.03 -2.86
CA VAL A 182 -11.79 4.51 -3.94
C VAL A 182 -12.20 5.12 -5.27
N TRP A 183 -11.23 5.67 -5.99
CA TRP A 183 -11.40 6.04 -7.38
C TRP A 183 -10.37 5.32 -8.24
N ALA A 184 -10.74 4.18 -8.80
CA ALA A 184 -9.88 3.40 -9.68
C ALA A 184 -9.94 3.92 -11.13
N PHE A 185 -8.83 3.73 -11.85
CA PHE A 185 -8.70 4.15 -13.26
C PHE A 185 -8.06 3.02 -14.07
N HIS A 186 -8.53 2.82 -15.33
CA HIS A 186 -7.99 1.77 -16.20
C HIS A 186 -8.21 2.07 -17.67
N GLY A 187 -7.34 1.56 -18.53
CA GLY A 187 -7.53 1.58 -19.99
C GLY A 187 -8.38 0.38 -20.45
N ALA A 188 -9.38 0.62 -21.30
CA ALA A 188 -10.23 -0.47 -21.82
C ALA A 188 -9.47 -1.46 -22.70
N ARG A 189 -8.35 -1.01 -23.31
CA ARG A 189 -7.53 -1.80 -24.23
C ARG A 189 -6.22 -2.29 -23.61
N ASP A 190 -6.13 -2.25 -22.29
CA ASP A 190 -4.93 -2.71 -21.57
C ASP A 190 -4.73 -4.21 -21.78
N ARG A 191 -3.61 -4.56 -22.43
CA ARG A 191 -3.20 -5.94 -22.71
C ARG A 191 -2.17 -6.50 -21.74
N LEU A 192 -1.62 -5.64 -20.86
CA LEU A 192 -0.66 -6.04 -19.83
C LEU A 192 -1.35 -6.38 -18.50
N VAL A 193 -2.30 -5.54 -18.10
CA VAL A 193 -3.15 -5.77 -16.94
C VAL A 193 -4.60 -5.67 -17.41
N PRO A 194 -5.35 -6.77 -17.46
CA PRO A 194 -6.75 -6.74 -17.90
C PRO A 194 -7.58 -5.79 -17.04
N VAL A 195 -8.46 -4.98 -17.68
CA VAL A 195 -9.33 -4.02 -17.00
C VAL A 195 -10.22 -4.67 -15.92
N GLN A 196 -10.51 -5.95 -16.09
CA GLN A 196 -11.25 -6.78 -15.14
C GLN A 196 -10.62 -6.75 -13.75
N ARG A 197 -9.29 -6.67 -13.64
CA ARG A 197 -8.60 -6.60 -12.33
C ARG A 197 -9.03 -5.40 -11.50
N SER A 198 -9.25 -4.23 -12.11
CA SER A 198 -9.78 -3.06 -11.41
C SER A 198 -11.30 -3.13 -11.22
N GLN A 199 -12.03 -3.70 -12.20
CA GLN A 199 -13.48 -3.84 -12.12
C GLN A 199 -13.88 -4.72 -10.93
N GLU A 200 -13.28 -5.92 -10.84
CA GLU A 200 -13.53 -6.87 -9.75
C GLU A 200 -13.28 -6.25 -8.37
N MET A 201 -12.17 -5.53 -8.20
CA MET A 201 -11.86 -4.85 -6.95
C MET A 201 -12.91 -3.80 -6.58
N VAL A 202 -13.33 -2.98 -7.55
CA VAL A 202 -14.35 -1.94 -7.33
C VAL A 202 -15.70 -2.57 -6.99
N ASP A 203 -16.07 -3.65 -7.67
CA ASP A 203 -17.34 -4.34 -7.44
C ASP A 203 -17.37 -4.98 -6.05
N GLU A 204 -16.28 -5.60 -5.59
CA GLU A 204 -16.16 -6.18 -4.25
C GLU A 204 -16.19 -5.10 -3.14
N VAL A 205 -15.54 -3.95 -3.33
CA VAL A 205 -15.65 -2.84 -2.38
C VAL A 205 -17.10 -2.35 -2.27
N LYS A 206 -17.81 -2.21 -3.41
CA LYS A 206 -19.23 -1.85 -3.43
C LYS A 206 -20.11 -2.91 -2.78
N ALA A 207 -19.86 -4.18 -3.05
CA ALA A 207 -20.59 -5.30 -2.44
C ALA A 207 -20.44 -5.30 -0.90
N ALA A 208 -19.29 -4.85 -0.39
CA ALA A 208 -19.05 -4.63 1.03
C ALA A 208 -19.71 -3.35 1.60
N GLY A 209 -20.42 -2.57 0.78
CA GLY A 209 -21.06 -1.30 1.15
C GLY A 209 -20.13 -0.10 1.12
N GLY A 210 -18.97 -0.19 0.47
CA GLY A 210 -18.00 0.88 0.35
C GLY A 210 -18.28 1.83 -0.83
N ASP A 211 -17.66 3.02 -0.77
CA ASP A 211 -17.70 4.01 -1.84
C ASP A 211 -16.52 3.77 -2.81
N ALA A 212 -16.80 3.15 -3.93
CA ALA A 212 -15.81 2.89 -4.96
C ALA A 212 -16.35 3.21 -6.35
N LYS A 213 -15.51 3.78 -7.21
CA LYS A 213 -15.83 4.04 -8.60
C LYS A 213 -14.66 3.71 -9.52
N LEU A 214 -14.98 3.30 -10.75
CA LEU A 214 -14.01 3.00 -11.79
C LEU A 214 -14.22 3.95 -12.98
N LYS A 215 -13.16 4.63 -13.38
CA LYS A 215 -13.09 5.36 -14.64
C LYS A 215 -12.35 4.50 -15.67
N ILE A 216 -13.04 4.08 -16.70
CA ILE A 216 -12.45 3.38 -17.84
C ILE A 216 -12.21 4.39 -18.96
N TYR A 217 -10.98 4.39 -19.50
CA TYR A 217 -10.60 5.16 -20.67
C TYR A 217 -10.75 4.28 -21.91
N PRO A 218 -11.75 4.52 -22.80
CA PRO A 218 -12.13 3.57 -23.84
C PRO A 218 -11.06 3.35 -24.91
N ASN A 219 -10.18 4.33 -25.11
CA ASN A 219 -9.12 4.27 -26.12
C ASN A 219 -7.72 4.04 -25.53
N ALA A 220 -7.57 4.03 -24.20
CA ALA A 220 -6.28 3.83 -23.57
C ALA A 220 -5.92 2.34 -23.51
N GLU A 221 -4.67 2.06 -23.80
CA GLU A 221 -3.99 0.79 -23.50
C GLU A 221 -3.51 0.83 -22.05
N HIS A 222 -2.30 0.33 -21.76
CA HIS A 222 -1.77 0.29 -20.39
C HIS A 222 -1.54 1.68 -19.78
N ASP A 223 -1.11 2.67 -20.58
CA ASP A 223 -0.99 4.06 -20.10
C ASP A 223 -2.36 4.74 -19.95
N SER A 224 -3.02 4.44 -18.85
CA SER A 224 -4.17 5.20 -18.36
C SER A 224 -3.77 6.26 -17.31
N TRP A 225 -2.53 6.22 -16.84
CA TRP A 225 -2.05 7.11 -15.77
C TRP A 225 -1.75 8.53 -16.25
N THR A 226 -1.28 8.73 -17.48
CA THR A 226 -1.02 10.07 -18.00
C THR A 226 -2.29 10.91 -17.97
N ALA A 227 -3.38 10.43 -18.59
CA ALA A 227 -4.67 11.11 -18.57
C ALA A 227 -5.26 11.25 -17.15
N THR A 228 -4.96 10.30 -16.25
CA THR A 228 -5.45 10.34 -14.87
C THR A 228 -4.75 11.41 -14.06
N TYR A 229 -3.41 11.49 -14.10
CA TYR A 229 -2.67 12.49 -13.32
C TYR A 229 -2.74 13.88 -13.90
N ASP A 230 -3.03 14.04 -15.20
CA ASP A 230 -3.31 15.33 -15.84
C ASP A 230 -4.69 15.87 -15.49
N ASN A 231 -5.60 15.03 -14.97
CA ASN A 231 -6.94 15.44 -14.59
C ASN A 231 -6.97 16.16 -13.23
N PRO A 232 -7.28 17.48 -13.16
CA PRO A 232 -7.33 18.23 -11.90
C PRO A 232 -8.39 17.69 -10.93
N GLN A 233 -9.46 17.08 -11.44
CA GLN A 233 -10.54 16.50 -10.62
C GLN A 233 -10.04 15.40 -9.69
N LEU A 234 -8.94 14.70 -10.03
CA LEU A 234 -8.34 13.71 -9.15
C LEU A 234 -7.87 14.35 -7.83
N TYR A 235 -7.19 15.48 -7.92
CA TYR A 235 -6.65 16.18 -6.75
C TYR A 235 -7.74 16.86 -5.92
N GLU A 236 -8.73 17.45 -6.57
CA GLU A 236 -9.93 18.01 -5.92
C GLU A 236 -10.70 16.91 -5.18
N TRP A 237 -10.87 15.75 -5.80
CA TRP A 237 -11.51 14.59 -5.19
C TRP A 237 -10.73 14.09 -3.98
N PHE A 238 -9.41 13.98 -4.04
CA PHE A 238 -8.61 13.64 -2.86
C PHE A 238 -8.89 14.63 -1.73
N LEU A 239 -8.78 15.94 -1.99
CA LEU A 239 -8.95 16.99 -0.99
C LEU A 239 -10.36 17.05 -0.39
N SER A 240 -11.37 16.50 -1.06
CA SER A 240 -12.74 16.41 -0.55
C SER A 240 -12.96 15.27 0.45
N HIS A 241 -11.94 14.43 0.73
CA HIS A 241 -12.05 13.29 1.65
C HIS A 241 -11.14 13.45 2.85
N ARG A 242 -11.66 13.04 4.03
CA ARG A 242 -10.94 13.00 5.30
C ARG A 242 -11.19 11.68 6.01
N ILE A 243 -10.23 11.26 6.84
CA ILE A 243 -10.42 10.07 7.68
C ILE A 243 -11.53 10.28 8.68
N SER A 244 -11.62 11.49 9.25
CA SER A 244 -12.66 11.89 10.23
C SER A 244 -14.09 11.87 9.65
N ASP A 245 -14.28 12.01 8.35
CA ASP A 245 -15.59 12.00 7.69
C ASP A 245 -16.14 10.60 7.44
N ARG A 246 -15.36 9.55 7.72
CA ARG A 246 -15.77 8.16 7.51
C ARG A 246 -16.85 7.74 8.49
N LYS A 247 -17.81 6.98 7.99
CA LYS A 247 -18.80 6.33 8.86
C LYS A 247 -18.07 5.38 9.82
N LYS A 248 -18.33 5.52 11.09
CA LYS A 248 -17.83 4.64 12.15
C LYS A 248 -18.51 3.27 12.10
#